data_56b32a23ee8c866b27287328c033c36e
#
_entry.id   56b32a23ee8c866b27287328c033c36e
#
_cell.length_a   1.000
_cell.length_b   1.000
_cell.length_c   1.000
_cell.angle_alpha   90.00
_cell.angle_beta   90.00
_cell.angle_gamma   90.00
#
_symmetry.space_group_name_H-M   'P 1'
#
loop_
_entity.id
_entity.type
_entity.pdbx_description
1 polymer ?
#
loop_
_entity_poly.entity_id
_entity_poly.type
_entity_poly.pdbx_seq_one_letter_code
_entity_poly.pdbx_strand_id
1 'polypeptide(L)'
;MNKVVLISGGAKGIGKAIALELGKQGYDIVINYLTSELEAHALKDDIIKNYGVRCLTIQADVSREDEVDEMFSLIESELGGVDILINNAAIDLSNLFHLKNADEFRKTLDVNVVGAFNCSKKVYRHMLDQEYGRIINISSTNGINTYYPMCIDYDASKAALISLTHNLAFEFAPYIHVNCIAPGFIGTENELDGYDEEFLKEEVEKIMVNRYGDPKEVAYLVKFLVSDEADFINNTVIRIDGGQKGSC
;
A
#
# COMPACT_ATOMS: atom_id res chain seq x y z
N MET A 1 -5.41 -23.70 6.43
CA MET A 1 -5.05 -22.46 7.16
C MET A 1 -5.60 -21.32 6.35
N ASN A 2 -5.91 -20.18 6.99
CA ASN A 2 -6.28 -18.98 6.24
C ASN A 2 -5.07 -18.45 5.47
N LYS A 3 -5.28 -17.84 4.30
CA LYS A 3 -4.21 -17.11 3.62
C LYS A 3 -3.75 -15.91 4.45
N VAL A 4 -2.46 -15.64 4.47
CA VAL A 4 -1.82 -14.58 5.26
C VAL A 4 -1.58 -13.34 4.41
N VAL A 5 -2.02 -12.20 4.90
CA VAL A 5 -1.85 -10.89 4.24
C VAL A 5 -0.89 -10.02 5.05
N LEU A 6 0.21 -9.59 4.46
CA LEU A 6 1.08 -8.54 5.00
C LEU A 6 0.71 -7.19 4.39
N ILE A 7 0.46 -6.20 5.24
CA ILE A 7 0.19 -4.81 4.83
C ILE A 7 1.27 -3.91 5.41
N SER A 8 2.17 -3.41 4.57
CA SER A 8 3.15 -2.43 5.01
C SER A 8 2.49 -1.07 5.26
N GLY A 9 2.87 -0.40 6.36
CA GLY A 9 2.19 0.84 6.77
C GLY A 9 0.70 0.62 7.06
N GLY A 10 0.32 -0.55 7.60
CA GLY A 10 -1.07 -1.01 7.74
C GLY A 10 -1.86 -0.39 8.90
N ALA A 11 -1.24 0.44 9.75
CA ALA A 11 -1.87 0.91 10.99
C ALA A 11 -2.92 2.02 10.82
N LYS A 12 -2.84 2.81 9.74
CA LYS A 12 -3.66 4.01 9.49
C LYS A 12 -4.15 4.08 8.04
N GLY A 13 -5.05 5.03 7.79
CA GLY A 13 -5.49 5.43 6.45
C GLY A 13 -5.94 4.26 5.57
N ILE A 14 -5.42 4.21 4.35
CA ILE A 14 -5.72 3.16 3.36
C ILE A 14 -5.32 1.78 3.89
N GLY A 15 -4.14 1.65 4.48
CA GLY A 15 -3.65 0.38 5.03
C GLY A 15 -4.56 -0.19 6.11
N LYS A 16 -5.05 0.65 7.04
CA LYS A 16 -6.06 0.27 8.06
C LYS A 16 -7.36 -0.22 7.42
N ALA A 17 -7.86 0.50 6.41
CA ALA A 17 -9.09 0.10 5.73
C ALA A 17 -8.94 -1.26 5.02
N ILE A 18 -7.77 -1.51 4.40
CA ILE A 18 -7.44 -2.80 3.78
C ILE A 18 -7.38 -3.91 4.83
N ALA A 19 -6.70 -3.68 5.97
CA ALA A 19 -6.59 -4.66 7.05
C ALA A 19 -7.96 -5.08 7.59
N LEU A 20 -8.87 -4.11 7.82
CA LEU A 20 -10.23 -4.38 8.28
C LEU A 20 -11.05 -5.16 7.25
N GLU A 21 -11.00 -4.75 5.97
CA GLU A 21 -11.79 -5.42 4.93
C GLU A 21 -11.29 -6.85 4.69
N LEU A 22 -9.97 -7.08 4.63
CA LEU A 22 -9.43 -8.42 4.42
C LEU A 22 -9.60 -9.32 5.65
N GLY A 23 -9.46 -8.78 6.86
CA GLY A 23 -9.80 -9.52 8.10
C GLY A 23 -11.25 -9.98 8.11
N LYS A 24 -12.19 -9.13 7.68
CA LYS A 24 -13.61 -9.48 7.51
C LYS A 24 -13.83 -10.60 6.49
N GLN A 25 -12.96 -10.76 5.50
CA GLN A 25 -13.02 -11.86 4.53
C GLN A 25 -12.40 -13.17 5.03
N GLY A 26 -11.86 -13.18 6.27
CA GLY A 26 -11.28 -14.38 6.88
C GLY A 26 -9.79 -14.56 6.62
N TYR A 27 -9.09 -13.56 6.10
CA TYR A 27 -7.63 -13.59 5.99
C TYR A 27 -6.96 -13.38 7.34
N ASP A 28 -5.84 -14.04 7.60
CA ASP A 28 -4.95 -13.72 8.70
C ASP A 28 -4.13 -12.47 8.35
N ILE A 29 -4.02 -11.51 9.26
CA ILE A 29 -3.51 -10.18 8.96
C ILE A 29 -2.18 -9.92 9.67
N VAL A 30 -1.22 -9.37 8.94
CA VAL A 30 0.01 -8.79 9.50
C VAL A 30 0.02 -7.30 9.21
N ILE A 31 0.02 -6.50 10.28
CA ILE A 31 0.09 -5.04 10.24
C ILE A 31 1.54 -4.64 10.49
N ASN A 32 2.27 -4.25 9.45
CA ASN A 32 3.56 -3.59 9.65
C ASN A 32 3.34 -2.11 9.91
N TYR A 33 4.13 -1.56 10.81
CA TYR A 33 4.18 -0.14 11.14
C TYR A 33 5.61 0.28 11.49
N LEU A 34 5.92 1.58 11.40
CA LEU A 34 7.19 2.13 11.86
C LEU A 34 7.01 2.91 13.18
N THR A 35 6.06 3.84 13.24
CA THR A 35 5.86 4.76 14.38
C THR A 35 4.48 4.69 15.02
N SER A 36 3.50 4.09 14.35
CA SER A 36 2.09 4.07 14.77
C SER A 36 1.75 2.83 15.61
N GLU A 37 2.48 2.63 16.72
CA GLU A 37 2.36 1.44 17.57
C GLU A 37 0.97 1.30 18.21
N LEU A 38 0.46 2.38 18.81
CA LEU A 38 -0.84 2.37 19.50
C LEU A 38 -1.97 2.05 18.54
N GLU A 39 -1.97 2.68 17.36
CA GLU A 39 -2.98 2.45 16.33
C GLU A 39 -2.89 1.03 15.75
N ALA A 40 -1.67 0.50 15.57
CA ALA A 40 -1.49 -0.88 15.11
C ALA A 40 -2.05 -1.89 16.10
N HIS A 41 -1.77 -1.72 17.40
CA HIS A 41 -2.28 -2.61 18.44
C HIS A 41 -3.80 -2.49 18.60
N ALA A 42 -4.36 -1.29 18.59
CA ALA A 42 -5.81 -1.09 18.65
C ALA A 42 -6.51 -1.73 17.44
N LEU A 43 -5.94 -1.59 16.24
CA LEU A 43 -6.47 -2.22 15.03
C LEU A 43 -6.39 -3.75 15.08
N LYS A 44 -5.29 -4.31 15.59
CA LYS A 44 -5.15 -5.76 15.81
C LYS A 44 -6.26 -6.29 16.72
N ASP A 45 -6.50 -5.64 17.87
CA ASP A 45 -7.51 -6.06 18.82
C ASP A 45 -8.91 -6.02 18.20
N ASP A 46 -9.18 -4.98 17.41
CA ASP A 46 -10.45 -4.82 16.68
C ASP A 46 -10.65 -5.96 15.66
N ILE A 47 -9.61 -6.29 14.88
CA ILE A 47 -9.65 -7.37 13.88
C ILE A 47 -9.90 -8.72 14.55
N ILE A 48 -9.16 -9.05 15.59
CA ILE A 48 -9.32 -10.31 16.31
C ILE A 48 -10.72 -10.41 16.92
N LYS A 49 -11.17 -9.35 17.59
CA LYS A 49 -12.47 -9.31 18.27
C LYS A 49 -13.65 -9.45 17.29
N ASN A 50 -13.60 -8.74 16.16
CA ASN A 50 -14.74 -8.65 15.26
C ASN A 50 -14.79 -9.78 14.22
N TYR A 51 -13.63 -10.34 13.84
CA TYR A 51 -13.55 -11.29 12.72
C TYR A 51 -12.99 -12.66 13.11
N GLY A 52 -12.36 -12.80 14.30
CA GLY A 52 -11.86 -14.09 14.80
C GLY A 52 -10.67 -14.66 14.02
N VAL A 53 -9.99 -13.85 13.22
CA VAL A 53 -8.79 -14.23 12.47
C VAL A 53 -7.53 -13.95 13.30
N ARG A 54 -6.40 -14.58 12.95
CA ARG A 54 -5.11 -14.23 13.55
C ARG A 54 -4.67 -12.86 13.05
N CYS A 55 -4.08 -12.08 13.94
CA CYS A 55 -3.54 -10.78 13.57
C CYS A 55 -2.24 -10.51 14.32
N LEU A 56 -1.17 -10.17 13.59
CA LEU A 56 0.11 -9.74 14.15
C LEU A 56 0.35 -8.26 13.87
N THR A 57 1.05 -7.61 14.78
CA THR A 57 1.60 -6.26 14.57
C THR A 57 3.11 -6.36 14.64
N ILE A 58 3.84 -5.82 13.66
CA ILE A 58 5.30 -5.90 13.61
C ILE A 58 5.86 -4.52 13.28
N GLN A 59 6.72 -4.00 14.17
CA GLN A 59 7.47 -2.79 13.91
C GLN A 59 8.67 -3.11 13.02
N ALA A 60 8.77 -2.47 11.86
CA ALA A 60 9.92 -2.56 10.98
C ALA A 60 9.93 -1.39 9.99
N ASP A 61 11.11 -0.84 9.72
CA ASP A 61 11.35 0.08 8.61
C ASP A 61 11.55 -0.74 7.32
N VAL A 62 10.59 -0.67 6.41
CA VAL A 62 10.63 -1.42 5.15
C VAL A 62 11.80 -1.04 4.24
N SER A 63 12.38 0.16 4.43
CA SER A 63 13.57 0.59 3.67
C SER A 63 14.85 -0.15 4.10
N ARG A 64 14.82 -0.82 5.26
CA ARG A 64 15.95 -1.53 5.84
C ARG A 64 15.82 -3.04 5.62
N GLU A 65 16.72 -3.61 4.82
CA GLU A 65 16.67 -5.03 4.47
C GLU A 65 16.78 -5.95 5.70
N ASP A 66 17.60 -5.57 6.69
CA ASP A 66 17.77 -6.30 7.95
C ASP A 66 16.48 -6.35 8.79
N GLU A 67 15.77 -5.23 8.93
CA GLU A 67 14.49 -5.20 9.65
C GLU A 67 13.37 -5.95 8.90
N VAL A 68 13.39 -5.89 7.56
CA VAL A 68 12.47 -6.69 6.73
C VAL A 68 12.76 -8.19 6.89
N ASP A 69 14.04 -8.61 6.96
CA ASP A 69 14.42 -10.00 7.19
C ASP A 69 13.89 -10.53 8.53
N GLU A 70 14.04 -9.75 9.60
CA GLU A 70 13.52 -10.09 10.93
C GLU A 70 11.98 -10.16 10.92
N MET A 71 11.30 -9.20 10.29
CA MET A 71 9.86 -9.20 10.14
C MET A 71 9.34 -10.47 9.45
N PHE A 72 9.94 -10.84 8.31
CA PHE A 72 9.51 -12.05 7.58
C PHE A 72 9.83 -13.34 8.32
N SER A 73 10.96 -13.41 9.03
CA SER A 73 11.29 -14.57 9.88
C SER A 73 10.25 -14.78 10.99
N LEU A 74 9.78 -13.68 11.60
CA LEU A 74 8.71 -13.76 12.60
C LEU A 74 7.38 -14.20 11.98
N ILE A 75 7.01 -13.67 10.81
CA ILE A 75 5.76 -14.07 10.11
C ILE A 75 5.82 -15.56 9.75
N GLU A 76 6.94 -16.04 9.25
CA GLU A 76 7.11 -17.45 8.89
C GLU A 76 6.94 -18.37 10.12
N SER A 77 7.53 -18.01 11.25
CA SER A 77 7.42 -18.80 12.48
C SER A 77 6.01 -18.83 13.07
N GLU A 78 5.25 -17.73 12.98
CA GLU A 78 3.93 -17.58 13.63
C GLU A 78 2.77 -17.96 12.71
N LEU A 79 2.89 -17.67 11.41
CA LEU A 79 1.81 -17.79 10.43
C LEU A 79 2.11 -18.70 9.25
N GLY A 80 3.37 -19.07 9.03
CA GLY A 80 3.80 -20.01 7.98
C GLY A 80 4.20 -19.34 6.66
N GLY A 81 4.11 -18.01 6.55
CA GLY A 81 4.53 -17.25 5.38
C GLY A 81 3.49 -16.21 4.94
N VAL A 82 3.76 -15.51 3.85
CA VAL A 82 2.90 -14.44 3.30
C VAL A 82 2.37 -14.85 1.93
N ASP A 83 1.06 -14.99 1.80
CA ASP A 83 0.38 -15.34 0.55
C ASP A 83 -0.01 -14.10 -0.27
N ILE A 84 -0.25 -12.99 0.43
CA ILE A 84 -0.69 -11.72 -0.16
C ILE A 84 0.13 -10.59 0.45
N LEU A 85 0.76 -9.78 -0.40
CA LEU A 85 1.53 -8.61 0.01
C LEU A 85 0.87 -7.33 -0.49
N ILE A 86 0.63 -6.39 0.43
CA ILE A 86 0.17 -5.04 0.12
C ILE A 86 1.29 -4.05 0.45
N ASN A 87 2.00 -3.59 -0.57
CA ASN A 87 2.99 -2.53 -0.45
C ASN A 87 2.27 -1.18 -0.38
N ASN A 88 1.97 -0.75 0.84
CA ASN A 88 1.23 0.48 1.12
C ASN A 88 2.07 1.51 1.89
N ALA A 89 3.14 1.10 2.58
CA ALA A 89 4.02 2.04 3.29
C ALA A 89 4.56 3.12 2.36
N ALA A 90 4.38 4.37 2.74
CA ALA A 90 4.87 5.52 2.00
C ALA A 90 5.08 6.72 2.92
N ILE A 91 6.00 7.59 2.51
CA ILE A 91 6.19 8.92 3.07
C ILE A 91 6.09 9.96 1.95
N ASP A 92 5.61 11.13 2.30
CA ASP A 92 5.71 12.35 1.52
C ASP A 92 6.45 13.40 2.37
N LEU A 93 7.54 13.91 1.85
CA LEU A 93 8.34 14.97 2.46
C LEU A 93 8.18 16.26 1.66
N SER A 94 6.93 16.68 1.45
CA SER A 94 6.59 17.88 0.68
C SER A 94 7.42 19.10 1.08
N ASN A 95 8.10 19.72 0.12
CA ASN A 95 8.92 20.90 0.35
C ASN A 95 9.06 21.71 -0.95
N LEU A 96 9.26 23.02 -0.83
CA LEU A 96 9.52 23.87 -1.98
C LEU A 96 10.79 23.40 -2.70
N PHE A 97 10.78 23.40 -4.04
CA PHE A 97 11.87 22.84 -4.85
C PHE A 97 13.25 23.37 -4.48
N HIS A 98 13.39 24.68 -4.21
CA HIS A 98 14.67 25.29 -3.85
C HIS A 98 15.15 24.98 -2.43
N LEU A 99 14.29 24.41 -1.57
CA LEU A 99 14.61 23.95 -0.21
C LEU A 99 14.79 22.42 -0.15
N LYS A 100 14.25 21.71 -1.13
CA LYS A 100 14.36 20.26 -1.24
C LYS A 100 15.82 19.85 -1.44
N ASN A 101 16.30 18.91 -0.66
CA ASN A 101 17.67 18.39 -0.75
C ASN A 101 17.68 16.92 -1.21
N ALA A 102 18.86 16.44 -1.61
CA ALA A 102 19.01 15.09 -2.14
C ALA A 102 18.78 13.99 -1.09
N ASP A 103 18.95 14.29 0.18
CA ASP A 103 18.72 13.28 1.23
C ASP A 103 17.23 13.08 1.49
N GLU A 104 16.42 14.14 1.46
CA GLU A 104 14.95 14.02 1.47
C GLU A 104 14.47 13.21 0.27
N PHE A 105 14.99 13.51 -0.93
CA PHE A 105 14.65 12.79 -2.15
C PHE A 105 14.99 11.29 -2.04
N ARG A 106 16.21 10.95 -1.59
CA ARG A 106 16.61 9.56 -1.36
C ARG A 106 15.72 8.87 -0.35
N LYS A 107 15.45 9.52 0.78
CA LYS A 107 14.62 8.95 1.85
C LYS A 107 13.23 8.58 1.34
N THR A 108 12.61 9.43 0.52
CA THR A 108 11.32 9.14 -0.10
C THR A 108 11.41 7.91 -1.02
N LEU A 109 12.46 7.81 -1.85
CA LEU A 109 12.67 6.63 -2.70
C LEU A 109 12.98 5.38 -1.88
N ASP A 110 13.77 5.47 -0.82
CA ASP A 110 14.12 4.34 0.04
C ASP A 110 12.86 3.73 0.67
N VAL A 111 11.96 4.53 1.21
CA VAL A 111 10.73 4.02 1.80
C VAL A 111 9.76 3.54 0.73
N ASN A 112 9.43 4.41 -0.24
CA ASN A 112 8.30 4.17 -1.16
C ASN A 112 8.63 3.14 -2.26
N VAL A 113 9.91 2.97 -2.62
CA VAL A 113 10.33 2.10 -3.73
C VAL A 113 11.18 0.94 -3.23
N VAL A 114 12.29 1.24 -2.52
CA VAL A 114 13.17 0.17 -2.01
C VAL A 114 12.43 -0.67 -0.97
N GLY A 115 11.59 -0.07 -0.12
CA GLY A 115 10.75 -0.81 0.83
C GLY A 115 9.81 -1.81 0.15
N ALA A 116 9.13 -1.39 -0.93
CA ALA A 116 8.27 -2.28 -1.72
C ALA A 116 9.08 -3.40 -2.40
N PHE A 117 10.28 -3.09 -2.91
CA PHE A 117 11.20 -4.08 -3.47
C PHE A 117 11.65 -5.09 -2.42
N ASN A 118 12.08 -4.64 -1.22
CA ASN A 118 12.53 -5.51 -0.14
C ASN A 118 11.43 -6.51 0.26
N CYS A 119 10.21 -6.03 0.51
CA CYS A 119 9.08 -6.89 0.85
C CYS A 119 8.75 -7.88 -0.29
N SER A 120 8.73 -7.40 -1.54
CA SER A 120 8.44 -8.26 -2.71
C SER A 120 9.49 -9.34 -2.91
N LYS A 121 10.79 -9.03 -2.69
CA LYS A 121 11.90 -9.97 -2.73
C LYS A 121 11.74 -11.09 -1.69
N LYS A 122 11.24 -10.75 -0.49
CA LYS A 122 11.07 -11.73 0.60
C LYS A 122 9.90 -12.69 0.38
N VAL A 123 8.77 -12.21 -0.12
CA VAL A 123 7.60 -13.09 -0.39
C VAL A 123 7.82 -14.01 -1.59
N TYR A 124 8.69 -13.63 -2.53
CA TYR A 124 8.87 -14.31 -3.82
C TYR A 124 9.05 -15.82 -3.68
N ARG A 125 9.97 -16.25 -2.80
CA ARG A 125 10.30 -17.69 -2.66
C ARG A 125 9.11 -18.49 -2.12
N HIS A 126 8.48 -18.02 -1.07
CA HIS A 126 7.30 -18.67 -0.49
C HIS A 126 6.16 -18.76 -1.50
N MET A 127 5.84 -17.65 -2.18
CA MET A 127 4.77 -17.60 -3.18
C MET A 127 5.07 -18.50 -4.39
N LEU A 128 6.34 -18.60 -4.81
CA LEU A 128 6.75 -19.48 -5.91
C LEU A 128 6.62 -20.95 -5.52
N ASP A 129 7.09 -21.33 -4.34
CA ASP A 129 7.08 -22.73 -3.87
C ASP A 129 5.66 -23.29 -3.69
N GLN A 130 4.67 -22.42 -3.40
CA GLN A 130 3.25 -22.81 -3.32
C GLN A 130 2.44 -22.58 -4.62
N GLU A 131 3.10 -22.09 -5.68
CA GLU A 131 2.47 -21.75 -6.97
C GLU A 131 1.28 -20.76 -6.84
N TYR A 132 1.34 -19.86 -5.86
CA TYR A 132 0.32 -18.85 -5.59
C TYR A 132 0.92 -17.61 -4.92
N GLY A 133 0.52 -16.44 -5.37
CA GLY A 133 0.83 -15.17 -4.72
C GLY A 133 0.04 -14.00 -5.30
N ARG A 134 -0.23 -13.01 -4.45
CA ARG A 134 -0.82 -11.72 -4.88
C ARG A 134 -0.01 -10.57 -4.28
N ILE A 135 0.44 -9.67 -5.12
CA ILE A 135 1.15 -8.44 -4.71
C ILE A 135 0.38 -7.24 -5.23
N ILE A 136 0.00 -6.35 -4.34
CA ILE A 136 -0.65 -5.08 -4.68
C ILE A 136 0.26 -3.93 -4.25
N ASN A 137 0.68 -3.13 -5.20
CA ASN A 137 1.44 -1.91 -4.95
C ASN A 137 0.48 -0.70 -4.91
N ILE A 138 0.48 0.06 -3.81
CA ILE A 138 -0.34 1.27 -3.69
C ILE A 138 0.49 2.46 -4.18
N SER A 139 0.29 2.82 -5.45
CA SER A 139 0.89 3.99 -6.07
C SER A 139 0.06 5.25 -5.78
N SER A 140 -0.10 6.11 -6.75
CA SER A 140 -0.93 7.34 -6.75
C SER A 140 -1.18 7.76 -8.19
N THR A 141 -2.22 8.57 -8.43
CA THR A 141 -2.37 9.29 -9.70
C THR A 141 -1.17 10.20 -9.99
N ASN A 142 -0.44 10.65 -8.94
CA ASN A 142 0.82 11.37 -9.06
C ASN A 142 1.91 10.57 -9.80
N GLY A 143 1.89 9.25 -9.72
CA GLY A 143 2.78 8.38 -10.49
C GLY A 143 2.42 8.25 -11.97
N ILE A 144 1.27 8.79 -12.41
CA ILE A 144 0.78 8.70 -13.80
C ILE A 144 0.95 10.06 -14.48
N ASN A 145 0.13 11.04 -14.12
CA ASN A 145 0.06 12.34 -14.78
C ASN A 145 -0.63 13.44 -13.94
N THR A 146 -0.70 13.26 -12.64
CA THR A 146 -1.06 14.32 -11.70
C THR A 146 0.22 14.85 -11.05
N TYR A 147 0.41 16.17 -11.04
CA TYR A 147 1.64 16.76 -10.54
C TYR A 147 1.31 17.84 -9.54
N TYR A 148 1.88 17.71 -8.34
CA TYR A 148 1.77 18.72 -7.30
C TYR A 148 3.12 19.41 -7.09
N PRO A 149 3.17 20.75 -7.10
CA PRO A 149 4.34 21.47 -6.61
C PRO A 149 4.70 20.96 -5.21
N MET A 150 5.99 20.88 -4.89
CA MET A 150 6.52 20.38 -3.62
C MET A 150 6.61 18.85 -3.47
N CYS A 151 5.90 18.04 -4.28
CA CYS A 151 5.86 16.57 -4.17
C CYS A 151 6.78 15.84 -5.17
N ILE A 152 7.82 16.49 -5.68
CA ILE A 152 8.65 15.97 -6.79
C ILE A 152 9.28 14.60 -6.53
N ASP A 153 9.69 14.31 -5.31
CA ASP A 153 10.24 13.02 -4.87
C ASP A 153 9.14 11.97 -4.71
N TYR A 154 8.00 12.38 -4.16
CA TYR A 154 6.84 11.51 -4.03
C TYR A 154 6.31 11.08 -5.40
N ASP A 155 6.07 12.04 -6.31
CA ASP A 155 5.60 11.77 -7.67
C ASP A 155 6.56 10.82 -8.40
N ALA A 156 7.87 11.09 -8.34
CA ALA A 156 8.89 10.23 -8.90
C ALA A 156 8.86 8.81 -8.29
N SER A 157 8.67 8.69 -6.97
CA SER A 157 8.58 7.40 -6.28
C SER A 157 7.35 6.59 -6.69
N LYS A 158 6.21 7.26 -6.88
CA LYS A 158 4.97 6.61 -7.28
C LYS A 158 4.98 6.17 -8.75
N ALA A 159 5.65 6.91 -9.63
CA ALA A 159 5.94 6.48 -10.99
C ALA A 159 6.90 5.28 -11.01
N ALA A 160 7.95 5.30 -10.18
CA ALA A 160 8.87 4.17 -10.04
C ALA A 160 8.16 2.90 -9.55
N LEU A 161 7.20 3.02 -8.64
CA LEU A 161 6.41 1.88 -8.13
C LEU A 161 5.52 1.25 -9.23
N ILE A 162 4.99 2.05 -10.15
CA ILE A 162 4.29 1.55 -11.35
C ILE A 162 5.26 0.73 -12.22
N SER A 163 6.45 1.26 -12.50
CA SER A 163 7.47 0.53 -13.27
C SER A 163 7.90 -0.75 -12.56
N LEU A 164 8.08 -0.73 -11.25
CA LEU A 164 8.40 -1.91 -10.44
C LEU A 164 7.30 -2.96 -10.56
N THR A 165 6.02 -2.57 -10.53
CA THR A 165 4.88 -3.47 -10.72
C THR A 165 5.00 -4.26 -12.03
N HIS A 166 5.26 -3.58 -13.14
CA HIS A 166 5.37 -4.21 -14.45
C HIS A 166 6.53 -5.22 -14.52
N ASN A 167 7.68 -4.86 -13.95
CA ASN A 167 8.84 -5.74 -13.93
C ASN A 167 8.61 -6.98 -13.04
N LEU A 168 8.06 -6.79 -11.84
CA LEU A 168 7.76 -7.91 -10.94
C LEU A 168 6.67 -8.83 -11.52
N ALA A 169 5.64 -8.29 -12.16
CA ALA A 169 4.60 -9.09 -12.80
C ALA A 169 5.16 -9.99 -13.91
N PHE A 170 6.13 -9.48 -14.68
CA PHE A 170 6.80 -10.26 -15.72
C PHE A 170 7.72 -11.34 -15.12
N GLU A 171 8.52 -10.99 -14.13
CA GLU A 171 9.49 -11.88 -13.49
C GLU A 171 8.83 -13.01 -12.70
N PHE A 172 7.66 -12.73 -12.07
CA PHE A 172 7.00 -13.64 -11.13
C PHE A 172 5.90 -14.49 -11.75
N ALA A 173 5.58 -14.27 -13.02
CA ALA A 173 4.60 -15.08 -13.73
C ALA A 173 5.10 -16.55 -13.86
N PRO A 174 4.17 -17.56 -13.97
CA PRO A 174 2.72 -17.39 -14.02
C PRO A 174 2.01 -17.43 -12.67
N TYR A 175 2.68 -17.75 -11.56
CA TYR A 175 2.06 -18.09 -10.29
C TYR A 175 1.74 -16.90 -9.40
N ILE A 176 2.47 -15.79 -9.56
CA ILE A 176 2.33 -14.61 -8.71
C ILE A 176 1.79 -13.45 -9.55
N HIS A 177 0.63 -12.93 -9.17
CA HIS A 177 0.06 -11.77 -9.82
C HIS A 177 0.48 -10.49 -9.10
N VAL A 178 0.99 -9.53 -9.86
CA VAL A 178 1.42 -8.24 -9.34
C VAL A 178 0.64 -7.13 -10.03
N ASN A 179 -0.14 -6.39 -9.26
CA ASN A 179 -0.96 -5.29 -9.76
C ASN A 179 -0.68 -4.01 -8.97
N CYS A 180 -1.04 -2.89 -9.56
CA CYS A 180 -0.91 -1.57 -8.97
C CYS A 180 -2.27 -0.90 -8.85
N ILE A 181 -2.52 -0.26 -7.72
CA ILE A 181 -3.64 0.66 -7.55
C ILE A 181 -3.06 2.08 -7.49
N ALA A 182 -3.65 3.01 -8.22
CA ALA A 182 -3.29 4.42 -8.22
C ALA A 182 -4.49 5.25 -7.70
N PRO A 183 -4.57 5.46 -6.36
CA PRO A 183 -5.58 6.33 -5.78
C PRO A 183 -5.39 7.79 -6.20
N GLY A 184 -6.50 8.51 -6.34
CA GLY A 184 -6.53 9.96 -6.36
C GLY A 184 -6.58 10.52 -4.94
N PHE A 185 -7.33 11.61 -4.74
CA PHE A 185 -7.49 12.21 -3.43
C PHE A 185 -8.43 11.36 -2.54
N ILE A 186 -7.84 10.72 -1.53
CA ILE A 186 -8.54 9.83 -0.58
C ILE A 186 -8.57 10.49 0.79
N GLY A 187 -9.77 10.69 1.35
CA GLY A 187 -10.00 11.34 2.65
C GLY A 187 -9.55 10.45 3.82
N THR A 188 -8.25 10.29 3.99
CA THR A 188 -7.68 9.70 5.22
C THR A 188 -7.66 10.75 6.33
N GLU A 189 -7.59 10.31 7.59
CA GLU A 189 -7.47 11.22 8.74
C GLU A 189 -6.31 12.22 8.54
N ASN A 190 -5.14 11.74 8.12
CA ASN A 190 -3.97 12.59 7.89
C ASN A 190 -4.18 13.63 6.77
N GLU A 191 -4.87 13.25 5.69
CA GLU A 191 -5.16 14.17 4.58
C GLU A 191 -6.17 15.24 5.00
N LEU A 192 -7.23 14.85 5.70
CA LEU A 192 -8.29 15.78 6.11
C LEU A 192 -7.83 16.74 7.20
N ASP A 193 -6.98 16.28 8.13
CA ASP A 193 -6.42 17.11 9.20
C ASP A 193 -5.24 17.98 8.73
N GLY A 194 -4.61 17.61 7.60
CA GLY A 194 -3.43 18.31 7.06
C GLY A 194 -3.72 19.55 6.24
N TYR A 195 -4.97 19.74 5.79
CA TYR A 195 -5.35 20.82 4.89
C TYR A 195 -6.53 21.64 5.43
N ASP A 196 -6.60 22.91 5.06
CA ASP A 196 -7.74 23.76 5.37
C ASP A 196 -8.98 23.46 4.48
N GLU A 197 -10.14 23.97 4.89
CA GLU A 197 -11.42 23.73 4.21
C GLU A 197 -11.44 24.26 2.77
N GLU A 198 -10.72 25.35 2.49
CA GLU A 198 -10.67 25.98 1.17
C GLU A 198 -9.92 25.08 0.19
N PHE A 199 -8.75 24.57 0.61
CA PHE A 199 -7.98 23.59 -0.19
C PHE A 199 -8.77 22.31 -0.45
N LEU A 200 -9.41 21.75 0.60
CA LEU A 200 -10.21 20.53 0.45
C LEU A 200 -11.37 20.73 -0.54
N LYS A 201 -12.00 21.89 -0.53
CA LYS A 201 -13.06 22.22 -1.48
C LYS A 201 -12.54 22.34 -2.92
N GLU A 202 -11.41 23.00 -3.12
CA GLU A 202 -10.77 23.12 -4.43
C GLU A 202 -10.38 21.74 -5.00
N GLU A 203 -9.85 20.84 -4.17
CA GLU A 203 -9.53 19.48 -4.59
C GLU A 203 -10.77 18.69 -4.99
N VAL A 204 -11.87 18.80 -4.23
CA VAL A 204 -13.14 18.15 -4.57
C VAL A 204 -13.71 18.65 -5.92
N GLU A 205 -13.56 19.93 -6.25
CA GLU A 205 -14.01 20.51 -7.53
C GLU A 205 -13.25 19.95 -8.74
N LYS A 206 -12.06 19.40 -8.54
CA LYS A 206 -11.27 18.71 -9.58
C LYS A 206 -11.74 17.28 -9.82
N ILE A 207 -12.56 16.70 -8.94
CA ILE A 207 -13.01 15.31 -9.01
C ILE A 207 -14.42 15.25 -9.62
N MET A 208 -14.59 14.46 -10.69
CA MET A 208 -15.87 14.41 -11.43
C MET A 208 -17.04 13.93 -10.56
N VAL A 209 -16.80 13.05 -9.57
CA VAL A 209 -17.85 12.59 -8.64
C VAL A 209 -18.10 13.56 -7.48
N ASN A 210 -17.46 14.74 -7.46
CA ASN A 210 -17.63 15.82 -6.52
C ASN A 210 -17.47 15.43 -5.03
N ARG A 211 -16.56 14.52 -4.74
CA ARG A 211 -16.13 14.16 -3.39
C ARG A 211 -14.75 13.50 -3.44
N TYR A 212 -14.03 13.51 -2.35
CA TYR A 212 -12.86 12.64 -2.19
C TYR A 212 -13.28 11.18 -1.99
N GLY A 213 -12.36 10.24 -2.27
CA GLY A 213 -12.58 8.82 -2.05
C GLY A 213 -12.57 8.45 -0.56
N ASP A 214 -13.32 7.42 -0.18
CA ASP A 214 -13.22 6.79 1.13
C ASP A 214 -12.08 5.72 1.08
N PRO A 215 -11.20 5.63 2.10
CA PRO A 215 -10.22 4.54 2.19
C PRO A 215 -10.81 3.13 1.98
N LYS A 216 -12.05 2.92 2.35
CA LYS A 216 -12.78 1.66 2.12
C LYS A 216 -12.97 1.34 0.63
N GLU A 217 -13.09 2.35 -0.23
CA GLU A 217 -13.25 2.13 -1.66
C GLU A 217 -11.97 1.54 -2.26
N VAL A 218 -10.80 1.98 -1.76
CA VAL A 218 -9.51 1.35 -2.11
C VAL A 218 -9.44 -0.08 -1.57
N ALA A 219 -9.89 -0.30 -0.32
CA ALA A 219 -9.91 -1.62 0.29
C ALA A 219 -10.81 -2.61 -0.47
N TYR A 220 -11.95 -2.16 -1.01
CA TYR A 220 -12.83 -3.01 -1.83
C TYR A 220 -12.17 -3.41 -3.15
N LEU A 221 -11.40 -2.52 -3.77
CA LEU A 221 -10.64 -2.85 -4.96
C LEU A 221 -9.50 -3.84 -4.64
N VAL A 222 -8.79 -3.63 -3.52
CA VAL A 222 -7.78 -4.60 -3.05
C VAL A 222 -8.41 -5.97 -2.83
N LYS A 223 -9.54 -6.04 -2.11
CA LYS A 223 -10.26 -7.29 -1.87
C LYS A 223 -10.57 -8.03 -3.17
N PHE A 224 -11.06 -7.34 -4.18
CA PHE A 224 -11.34 -7.93 -5.49
C PHE A 224 -10.05 -8.45 -6.14
N LEU A 225 -8.98 -7.64 -6.19
CA LEU A 225 -7.74 -8.01 -6.87
C LEU A 225 -6.98 -9.17 -6.21
N VAL A 226 -7.18 -9.41 -4.92
CA VAL A 226 -6.54 -10.54 -4.22
C VAL A 226 -7.41 -11.80 -4.20
N SER A 227 -8.65 -11.72 -4.67
CA SER A 227 -9.57 -12.86 -4.78
C SER A 227 -9.33 -13.69 -6.04
N ASP A 228 -9.89 -14.90 -6.07
CA ASP A 228 -9.83 -15.78 -7.24
C ASP A 228 -10.67 -15.22 -8.41
N GLU A 229 -11.62 -14.31 -8.17
CA GLU A 229 -12.40 -13.62 -9.20
C GLU A 229 -11.54 -12.72 -10.11
N ALA A 230 -10.36 -12.29 -9.61
CA ALA A 230 -9.40 -11.47 -10.35
C ALA A 230 -8.25 -12.29 -10.97
N ASP A 231 -8.39 -13.60 -11.11
CA ASP A 231 -7.29 -14.49 -11.52
C ASP A 231 -6.75 -14.21 -12.94
N PHE A 232 -7.51 -13.53 -13.79
CA PHE A 232 -7.04 -13.09 -15.11
C PHE A 232 -6.54 -11.64 -15.14
N ILE A 233 -6.38 -11.00 -13.95
CA ILE A 233 -5.87 -9.63 -13.82
C ILE A 233 -4.45 -9.69 -13.27
N ASN A 234 -3.48 -9.39 -14.14
CA ASN A 234 -2.06 -9.31 -13.78
C ASN A 234 -1.41 -8.15 -14.55
N ASN A 235 -0.38 -7.55 -14.00
CA ASN A 235 0.40 -6.49 -14.66
C ASN A 235 -0.43 -5.25 -15.04
N THR A 236 -1.39 -4.85 -14.21
CA THR A 236 -2.24 -3.69 -14.48
C THR A 236 -2.06 -2.56 -13.46
N VAL A 237 -2.36 -1.36 -13.91
CA VAL A 237 -2.45 -0.16 -13.07
C VAL A 237 -3.90 0.31 -13.08
N ILE A 238 -4.59 0.22 -11.95
CA ILE A 238 -5.98 0.61 -11.82
C ILE A 238 -6.08 1.93 -11.06
N ARG A 239 -6.59 2.94 -11.72
CA ARG A 239 -6.89 4.22 -11.09
C ARG A 239 -8.19 4.13 -10.29
N ILE A 240 -8.19 4.72 -9.11
CA ILE A 240 -9.36 4.91 -8.25
C ILE A 240 -9.38 6.34 -7.71
N ASP A 241 -9.91 7.26 -8.51
CA ASP A 241 -9.75 8.70 -8.34
C ASP A 241 -11.03 9.51 -8.61
N GLY A 242 -12.16 8.86 -8.80
CA GLY A 242 -13.43 9.52 -9.07
C GLY A 242 -13.44 10.37 -10.35
N GLY A 243 -12.50 10.13 -11.28
CA GLY A 243 -12.33 10.96 -12.48
C GLY A 243 -11.64 12.28 -12.18
N GLN A 244 -10.61 12.30 -11.35
CA GLN A 244 -9.85 13.50 -11.01
C GLN A 244 -9.23 14.14 -12.26
N LYS A 245 -9.45 15.42 -12.47
CA LYS A 245 -8.90 16.18 -13.58
C LYS A 245 -7.37 16.26 -13.46
N GLY A 246 -6.67 16.09 -14.58
CA GLY A 246 -5.20 16.07 -14.62
C GLY A 246 -4.59 14.69 -14.42
N SER A 247 -5.40 13.66 -14.13
CA SER A 247 -4.95 12.28 -14.01
C SER A 247 -5.35 11.38 -15.20
N CYS A 248 -5.44 11.98 -16.39
CA CYS A 248 -5.76 11.26 -17.65
C CYS A 248 -4.54 11.02 -18.51
#